data_5fe6b931e572bfb0ac26294f6b7ad759
#
_entry.id   5fe6b931e572bfb0ac26294f6b7ad759
#
_cell.length_a   1.000
_cell.length_b   1.000
_cell.length_c   1.000
_cell.angle_alpha   90.00
_cell.angle_beta   90.00
_cell.angle_gamma   90.00
#
_symmetry.space_group_name_H-M   'P 1'
#
loop_
_entity.id
_entity.type
_entity.pdbx_description
1 polymer ?
#
loop_
_entity_poly.entity_id
_entity_poly.type
_entity_poly.pdbx_seq_one_letter_code
_entity_poly.pdbx_strand_id
1 'polypeptide(L)'
;MTDQSATIAEAVSTNAVSLGERVRSLRIASNLTIAELAERAGLSSGIISQIERGRSNPSIRTLQSLRAALGMNLWEFLQSSDHPASSRPEREIPDFICRKSQRQTLIVGQTKLVKELLSPRNDQNLRFMIVTLPPGSESEDVLQSQGQKGGYMLSGRARLQVGDRSGDLEEGDSFQFPADIPHKIVNPYGEPARVVWIMSIMDAHL
;
A
#
# COMPACT_ATOMS: atom_id res chain seq x y z
N MET A 1 -10.78 29.68 3.28
CA MET A 1 -10.15 28.52 2.62
C MET A 1 -9.76 27.59 3.75
N THR A 2 -10.67 26.70 4.08
CA THR A 2 -10.59 25.80 5.28
C THR A 2 -9.76 24.59 4.93
N ASP A 3 -8.86 24.31 5.80
CA ASP A 3 -7.84 23.25 5.85
C ASP A 3 -8.41 21.84 5.55
N GLN A 4 -8.44 21.46 4.27
CA GLN A 4 -8.83 20.11 3.85
C GLN A 4 -7.73 19.06 4.14
N SER A 5 -6.51 19.48 4.40
CA SER A 5 -5.38 18.58 4.67
C SER A 5 -5.47 17.94 6.06
N ALA A 6 -5.95 18.67 7.05
CA ALA A 6 -6.17 18.14 8.41
C ALA A 6 -7.36 17.15 8.44
N THR A 7 -8.41 17.41 7.64
CA THR A 7 -9.60 16.57 7.59
C THR A 7 -9.33 15.19 6.96
N ILE A 8 -8.41 15.08 6.01
CA ILE A 8 -8.04 13.78 5.40
C ILE A 8 -7.24 12.92 6.39
N ALA A 9 -6.36 13.54 7.18
CA ALA A 9 -5.57 12.84 8.18
C ALA A 9 -6.43 12.34 9.36
N GLU A 10 -7.43 13.10 9.79
CA GLU A 10 -8.35 12.72 10.87
C GLU A 10 -9.38 11.67 10.44
N ALA A 11 -9.89 11.73 9.21
CA ALA A 11 -10.90 10.78 8.72
C ALA A 11 -10.32 9.36 8.47
N VAL A 12 -8.99 9.21 8.34
CA VAL A 12 -8.30 7.92 8.14
C VAL A 12 -8.09 7.18 9.47
N SER A 13 -8.26 7.87 10.61
CA SER A 13 -7.88 7.33 11.93
C SER A 13 -8.89 6.39 12.59
N THR A 14 -10.08 6.15 12.05
CA THR A 14 -11.15 5.52 12.84
C THR A 14 -11.49 4.07 12.53
N ASN A 15 -10.87 3.39 11.54
CA ASN A 15 -11.26 2.00 11.24
C ASN A 15 -10.15 1.09 10.66
N ALA A 16 -8.89 1.42 10.81
CA ALA A 16 -7.81 0.56 10.36
C ALA A 16 -7.12 -0.08 11.58
N VAL A 17 -7.17 -1.40 11.69
CA VAL A 17 -6.17 -2.13 12.48
C VAL A 17 -4.81 -1.63 12.00
N SER A 18 -4.03 -1.05 12.88
CA SER A 18 -2.76 -0.44 12.47
C SER A 18 -1.89 -1.52 11.82
N LEU A 19 -1.15 -1.15 10.79
CA LEU A 19 -0.20 -2.09 10.15
C LEU A 19 0.69 -2.79 11.20
N GLY A 20 1.05 -2.07 12.26
CA GLY A 20 1.83 -2.62 13.38
C GLY A 20 1.08 -3.72 14.13
N GLU A 21 -0.18 -3.52 14.45
CA GLU A 21 -1.02 -4.54 15.09
C GLU A 21 -1.18 -5.76 14.19
N ARG A 22 -1.29 -5.55 12.88
CA ARG A 22 -1.35 -6.63 11.91
C ARG A 22 -0.06 -7.45 11.87
N VAL A 23 1.11 -6.81 11.80
CA VAL A 23 2.42 -7.48 11.89
C VAL A 23 2.51 -8.31 13.17
N ARG A 24 2.13 -7.73 14.29
CA ARG A 24 2.13 -8.41 15.59
C ARG A 24 1.22 -9.64 15.60
N SER A 25 -0.02 -9.51 15.12
CA SER A 25 -0.99 -10.61 15.07
C SER A 25 -0.48 -11.77 14.21
N LEU A 26 0.08 -11.48 13.04
CA LEU A 26 0.64 -12.47 12.13
C LEU A 26 1.87 -13.15 12.72
N ARG A 27 2.76 -12.39 13.37
CA ARG A 27 3.92 -12.96 14.06
C ARG A 27 3.50 -13.94 15.16
N ILE A 28 2.53 -13.55 16.00
CA ILE A 28 2.00 -14.40 17.07
C ILE A 28 1.33 -15.65 16.50
N ALA A 29 0.51 -15.50 15.44
CA ALA A 29 -0.13 -16.62 14.76
C ALA A 29 0.88 -17.61 14.14
N SER A 30 2.06 -17.11 13.76
CA SER A 30 3.17 -17.93 13.27
C SER A 30 4.07 -18.47 14.40
N ASN A 31 3.71 -18.28 15.68
CA ASN A 31 4.48 -18.67 16.86
C ASN A 31 5.92 -18.11 16.88
N LEU A 32 6.13 -16.90 16.35
CA LEU A 32 7.45 -16.27 16.29
C LEU A 32 7.63 -15.23 17.40
N THR A 33 8.82 -15.18 17.97
CA THR A 33 9.29 -14.06 18.80
C THR A 33 9.65 -12.87 17.91
N ILE A 34 9.80 -11.68 18.49
CA ILE A 34 10.29 -10.50 17.77
C ILE A 34 11.70 -10.75 17.17
N ALA A 35 12.55 -11.46 17.92
CA ALA A 35 13.91 -11.78 17.48
C ALA A 35 13.92 -12.73 16.29
N GLU A 36 13.12 -13.80 16.31
CA GLU A 36 13.02 -14.75 15.21
C GLU A 36 12.42 -14.13 13.94
N LEU A 37 11.39 -13.28 14.07
CA LEU A 37 10.86 -12.55 12.92
C LEU A 37 11.90 -11.58 12.34
N ALA A 38 12.65 -10.89 13.20
CA ALA A 38 13.70 -9.97 12.79
C ALA A 38 14.81 -10.69 12.02
N GLU A 39 15.27 -11.84 12.53
CA GLU A 39 16.28 -12.67 11.87
C GLU A 39 15.80 -13.14 10.49
N ARG A 40 14.59 -13.72 10.41
CA ARG A 40 13.99 -14.18 9.14
C ARG A 40 13.80 -13.06 8.12
N ALA A 41 13.44 -11.87 8.61
CA ALA A 41 13.20 -10.71 7.74
C ALA A 41 14.49 -9.95 7.37
N GLY A 42 15.64 -10.28 7.95
CA GLY A 42 16.87 -9.51 7.78
C GLY A 42 16.77 -8.09 8.36
N LEU A 43 16.01 -7.92 9.45
CA LEU A 43 15.76 -6.64 10.13
C LEU A 43 16.24 -6.69 11.57
N SER A 44 16.38 -5.53 12.23
CA SER A 44 16.65 -5.50 13.66
C SER A 44 15.39 -5.71 14.48
N SER A 45 15.51 -6.34 15.65
CA SER A 45 14.39 -6.50 16.61
C SER A 45 13.80 -5.15 17.04
N GLY A 46 14.63 -4.09 17.08
CA GLY A 46 14.18 -2.73 17.36
C GLY A 46 13.23 -2.19 16.29
N ILE A 47 13.53 -2.43 15.01
CA ILE A 47 12.66 -2.03 13.89
C ILE A 47 11.32 -2.76 13.97
N ILE A 48 11.32 -4.10 14.17
CA ILE A 48 10.07 -4.87 14.34
C ILE A 48 9.23 -4.31 15.49
N SER A 49 9.86 -4.08 16.64
CA SER A 49 9.18 -3.53 17.82
C SER A 49 8.60 -2.13 17.59
N GLN A 50 9.28 -1.27 16.84
CA GLN A 50 8.78 0.07 16.49
C GLN A 50 7.58 -0.02 15.53
N ILE A 51 7.63 -0.91 14.53
CA ILE A 51 6.55 -1.15 13.60
C ILE A 51 5.32 -1.67 14.35
N GLU A 52 5.47 -2.70 15.19
CA GLU A 52 4.36 -3.30 15.94
C GLU A 52 3.67 -2.32 16.90
N ARG A 53 4.40 -1.30 17.38
CA ARG A 53 3.85 -0.24 18.24
C ARG A 53 3.32 0.96 17.46
N GLY A 54 3.32 0.92 16.13
CA GLY A 54 2.89 2.04 15.29
C GLY A 54 3.79 3.28 15.38
N ARG A 55 5.03 3.13 15.86
CA ARG A 55 5.99 4.23 16.01
C ARG A 55 6.85 4.47 14.77
N SER A 56 6.74 3.60 13.77
CA SER A 56 7.46 3.69 12.51
C SER A 56 6.56 3.23 11.38
N ASN A 57 6.57 3.98 10.28
CA ASN A 57 5.95 3.57 9.03
C ASN A 57 7.00 2.81 8.21
N PRO A 58 6.85 1.49 8.01
CA PRO A 58 7.82 0.71 7.27
C PRO A 58 7.83 1.10 5.78
N SER A 59 9.01 1.04 5.17
CA SER A 59 9.15 1.15 3.72
C SER A 59 8.52 -0.09 3.02
N ILE A 60 8.27 0.00 1.72
CA ILE A 60 7.79 -1.16 0.95
C ILE A 60 8.79 -2.31 1.01
N ARG A 61 10.09 -2.03 0.97
CA ARG A 61 11.14 -3.04 1.15
C ARG A 61 11.02 -3.76 2.49
N THR A 62 10.80 -3.01 3.57
CA THR A 62 10.58 -3.57 4.91
C THR A 62 9.33 -4.46 4.94
N LEU A 63 8.23 -4.02 4.30
CA LEU A 63 7.01 -4.83 4.19
C LEU A 63 7.23 -6.12 3.38
N GLN A 64 8.02 -6.06 2.33
CA GLN A 64 8.41 -7.25 1.55
C GLN A 64 9.22 -8.24 2.39
N SER A 65 10.21 -7.76 3.15
CA SER A 65 11.00 -8.59 4.05
C SER A 65 10.11 -9.26 5.10
N LEU A 66 9.19 -8.52 5.71
CA LEU A 66 8.25 -9.04 6.70
C LEU A 66 7.31 -10.10 6.12
N ARG A 67 6.71 -9.84 4.95
CA ARG A 67 5.83 -10.80 4.30
C ARG A 67 6.55 -12.09 3.93
N ALA A 68 7.77 -11.98 3.39
CA ALA A 68 8.59 -13.13 3.03
C ALA A 68 8.94 -13.98 4.27
N ALA A 69 9.30 -13.32 5.37
CA ALA A 69 9.59 -13.97 6.64
C ALA A 69 8.37 -14.70 7.25
N LEU A 70 7.16 -14.22 6.95
CA LEU A 70 5.89 -14.80 7.38
C LEU A 70 5.31 -15.81 6.37
N GLY A 71 5.96 -16.00 5.20
CA GLY A 71 5.49 -16.93 4.16
C GLY A 71 4.18 -16.51 3.50
N MET A 72 3.88 -15.22 3.44
CA MET A 72 2.62 -14.69 2.92
C MET A 72 2.86 -13.88 1.64
N ASN A 73 1.84 -13.79 0.78
CA ASN A 73 1.89 -12.78 -0.29
C ASN A 73 1.63 -11.38 0.29
N LEU A 74 2.04 -10.33 -0.43
CA LEU A 74 1.96 -8.96 0.08
C LEU A 74 0.52 -8.54 0.39
N TRP A 75 -0.44 -9.01 -0.39
CA TRP A 75 -1.86 -8.65 -0.23
C TRP A 75 -2.49 -9.35 0.97
N GLU A 76 -2.22 -10.64 1.18
CA GLU A 76 -2.62 -11.36 2.39
C GLU A 76 -2.04 -10.70 3.64
N PHE A 77 -0.76 -10.32 3.56
CA PHE A 77 -0.09 -9.61 4.64
C PHE A 77 -0.75 -8.27 4.98
N LEU A 78 -1.27 -7.56 3.97
CA LEU A 78 -1.91 -6.27 4.13
C LEU A 78 -3.42 -6.36 4.43
N GLN A 79 -4.06 -7.51 4.19
CA GLN A 79 -5.47 -7.70 4.50
C GLN A 79 -5.70 -7.84 6.00
N SER A 80 -6.57 -7.01 6.59
CA SER A 80 -7.03 -7.18 7.97
C SER A 80 -7.99 -8.35 8.05
N SER A 81 -7.72 -9.31 8.97
CA SER A 81 -8.61 -10.44 9.23
C SER A 81 -9.90 -10.02 9.96
N ASP A 82 -9.90 -8.83 10.55
CA ASP A 82 -10.98 -8.33 11.36
C ASP A 82 -11.75 -7.22 10.63
N HIS A 83 -12.61 -7.62 9.68
CA HIS A 83 -13.88 -6.92 9.61
C HIS A 83 -14.78 -7.65 10.61
N PRO A 84 -15.16 -7.03 11.73
CA PRO A 84 -16.31 -7.51 12.45
C PRO A 84 -17.44 -7.54 11.43
N ALA A 85 -18.06 -8.70 11.24
CA ALA A 85 -19.32 -8.80 10.56
C ALA A 85 -20.22 -7.73 11.21
N SER A 86 -20.36 -6.58 10.53
CA SER A 86 -21.25 -5.53 10.98
C SER A 86 -22.62 -6.17 11.04
N SER A 87 -23.17 -6.23 12.26
CA SER A 87 -24.46 -6.85 12.61
C SER A 87 -25.66 -6.05 12.08
N ARG A 88 -25.54 -5.44 10.92
CA ARG A 88 -26.67 -4.93 10.15
C ARG A 88 -26.85 -5.83 8.92
N PRO A 89 -28.08 -6.22 8.57
CA PRO A 89 -28.37 -6.87 7.31
C PRO A 89 -28.16 -5.85 6.18
N GLU A 90 -26.89 -5.58 5.85
CA GLU A 90 -26.57 -4.91 4.60
C GLU A 90 -26.93 -5.90 3.49
N ARG A 91 -27.67 -5.41 2.48
CA ARG A 91 -27.83 -6.14 1.22
C ARG A 91 -26.48 -6.75 0.87
N GLU A 92 -26.45 -8.06 0.66
CA GLU A 92 -25.22 -8.77 0.27
C GLU A 92 -24.55 -8.00 -0.87
N ILE A 93 -23.39 -7.41 -0.57
CA ILE A 93 -22.62 -6.71 -1.59
C ILE A 93 -21.93 -7.80 -2.38
N PRO A 94 -22.13 -7.87 -3.71
CA PRO A 94 -21.44 -8.83 -4.54
C PRO A 94 -19.92 -8.77 -4.33
N ASP A 95 -19.25 -9.91 -4.34
CA ASP A 95 -17.83 -10.08 -4.06
C ASP A 95 -16.89 -9.32 -5.04
N PHE A 96 -17.41 -8.96 -6.20
CA PHE A 96 -16.71 -8.13 -7.20
C PHE A 96 -16.82 -6.61 -6.93
N ILE A 97 -17.49 -6.17 -5.84
CA ILE A 97 -17.62 -4.76 -5.47
C ILE A 97 -16.84 -4.48 -4.18
N CYS A 98 -15.93 -3.49 -4.22
CA CYS A 98 -15.29 -2.93 -3.04
C CYS A 98 -15.87 -1.54 -2.72
N ARG A 99 -16.65 -1.42 -1.65
CA ARG A 99 -17.21 -0.13 -1.22
C ARG A 99 -16.13 0.74 -0.60
N LYS A 100 -16.28 2.07 -0.74
CA LYS A 100 -15.32 3.04 -0.18
C LYS A 100 -15.10 2.82 1.33
N SER A 101 -16.15 2.53 2.08
CA SER A 101 -16.10 2.27 3.52
C SER A 101 -15.37 0.97 3.90
N GLN A 102 -15.14 0.07 2.94
CA GLN A 102 -14.47 -1.23 3.13
C GLN A 102 -13.04 -1.25 2.61
N ARG A 103 -12.58 -0.13 2.01
CA ARG A 103 -11.22 -0.05 1.46
C ARG A 103 -10.20 -0.07 2.58
N GLN A 104 -9.19 -0.87 2.39
CA GLN A 104 -8.03 -0.83 3.24
C GLN A 104 -7.13 0.33 2.83
N THR A 105 -6.60 1.01 3.83
CA THR A 105 -5.71 2.15 3.64
C THR A 105 -4.38 1.85 4.31
N LEU A 106 -3.29 2.08 3.58
CA LEU A 106 -1.93 1.91 4.06
C LEU A 106 -1.21 3.25 4.01
N ILE A 107 -0.53 3.57 5.08
CA ILE A 107 0.41 4.70 5.12
C ILE A 107 1.81 4.11 5.02
N VAL A 108 2.56 4.49 3.99
CA VAL A 108 3.85 3.89 3.66
C VAL A 108 4.94 4.95 3.66
N GLY A 109 6.10 4.59 4.22
CA GLY A 109 7.30 5.41 4.23
C GLY A 109 7.24 6.61 5.15
N GLN A 110 8.37 7.32 5.27
CA GLN A 110 8.49 8.52 6.11
C GLN A 110 7.68 9.70 5.55
N THR A 111 7.47 9.76 4.24
CA THR A 111 6.71 10.79 3.55
C THR A 111 5.20 10.58 3.64
N LYS A 112 4.74 9.57 4.39
CA LYS A 112 3.32 9.26 4.65
C LYS A 112 2.48 9.12 3.37
N LEU A 113 3.04 8.47 2.36
CA LEU A 113 2.32 8.13 1.15
C LEU A 113 1.13 7.23 1.50
N VAL A 114 -0.07 7.57 1.00
CA VAL A 114 -1.30 6.83 1.33
C VAL A 114 -1.70 5.97 0.14
N LYS A 115 -1.92 4.68 0.38
CA LYS A 115 -2.43 3.71 -0.61
C LYS A 115 -3.79 3.19 -0.16
N GLU A 116 -4.84 3.48 -0.92
CA GLU A 116 -6.19 2.93 -0.74
C GLU A 116 -6.36 1.74 -1.69
N LEU A 117 -6.57 0.54 -1.17
CA LEU A 117 -6.76 -0.66 -1.99
C LEU A 117 -8.19 -0.70 -2.53
N LEU A 118 -8.35 -0.77 -3.86
CA LEU A 118 -9.63 -0.75 -4.55
C LEU A 118 -10.08 -2.14 -5.00
N SER A 119 -9.14 -3.06 -5.25
CA SER A 119 -9.46 -4.40 -5.71
C SER A 119 -10.28 -5.15 -4.66
N PRO A 120 -11.35 -5.84 -5.05
CA PRO A 120 -12.03 -6.80 -4.20
C PRO A 120 -11.06 -7.89 -3.70
N ARG A 121 -11.39 -8.53 -2.57
CA ARG A 121 -10.49 -9.46 -1.88
C ARG A 121 -10.08 -10.68 -2.69
N ASN A 122 -10.93 -11.12 -3.61
CA ASN A 122 -10.77 -12.39 -4.35
C ASN A 122 -10.01 -12.25 -5.66
N ASP A 123 -9.62 -11.05 -6.08
CA ASP A 123 -8.86 -10.89 -7.31
C ASP A 123 -7.38 -11.21 -7.07
N GLN A 124 -6.86 -12.17 -7.82
CA GLN A 124 -5.47 -12.62 -7.70
C GLN A 124 -4.56 -12.03 -8.78
N ASN A 125 -5.11 -11.64 -9.93
CA ASN A 125 -4.32 -11.29 -11.12
C ASN A 125 -4.24 -9.80 -11.42
N LEU A 126 -5.21 -9.02 -10.96
CA LEU A 126 -5.28 -7.59 -11.18
C LEU A 126 -5.42 -6.87 -9.84
N ARG A 127 -4.57 -5.90 -9.61
CA ARG A 127 -4.64 -5.02 -8.44
C ARG A 127 -4.71 -3.57 -8.87
N PHE A 128 -5.58 -2.84 -8.22
CA PHE A 128 -5.64 -1.40 -8.40
C PHE A 128 -5.87 -0.70 -7.07
N MET A 129 -5.32 0.49 -6.97
CA MET A 129 -5.34 1.30 -5.77
C MET A 129 -5.35 2.77 -6.13
N ILE A 130 -5.78 3.61 -5.20
CA ILE A 130 -5.48 5.04 -5.26
C ILE A 130 -4.22 5.28 -4.43
N VAL A 131 -3.23 5.93 -5.04
CA VAL A 131 -2.03 6.40 -4.35
C VAL A 131 -2.15 7.91 -4.20
N THR A 132 -2.16 8.38 -2.96
CA THR A 132 -2.09 9.80 -2.64
C THR A 132 -0.65 10.14 -2.26
N LEU A 133 -0.08 11.10 -2.98
CA LEU A 133 1.28 11.58 -2.79
C LEU A 133 1.23 12.98 -2.17
N PRO A 134 1.53 13.14 -0.87
CA PRO A 134 1.74 14.45 -0.28
C PRO A 134 2.87 15.22 -0.97
N PRO A 135 2.93 16.56 -0.84
CA PRO A 135 4.07 17.35 -1.29
C PRO A 135 5.40 16.80 -0.78
N GLY A 136 6.40 16.72 -1.66
CA GLY A 136 7.73 16.21 -1.33
C GLY A 136 7.81 14.69 -1.10
N SER A 137 6.73 13.96 -1.34
CA SER A 137 6.72 12.51 -1.17
C SER A 137 7.27 11.78 -2.39
N GLU A 138 7.84 10.60 -2.15
CA GLU A 138 8.23 9.67 -3.21
C GLU A 138 7.82 8.24 -2.85
N SER A 139 7.49 7.47 -3.86
CA SER A 139 7.26 6.05 -3.73
C SER A 139 8.57 5.31 -4.00
N GLU A 140 9.10 4.65 -2.98
CA GLU A 140 10.09 3.60 -3.20
C GLU A 140 9.37 2.38 -3.77
N ASP A 141 9.21 2.30 -5.09
CA ASP A 141 8.62 1.11 -5.68
C ASP A 141 9.71 0.11 -6.02
N VAL A 142 9.84 -0.87 -5.16
CA VAL A 142 10.80 -1.98 -5.30
C VAL A 142 10.12 -3.24 -5.84
N LEU A 143 8.81 -3.17 -6.14
CA LEU A 143 8.05 -4.29 -6.67
C LEU A 143 8.33 -4.45 -8.17
N GLN A 144 9.45 -5.08 -8.51
CA GLN A 144 9.61 -5.70 -9.81
C GLN A 144 8.74 -6.97 -9.83
N SER A 145 7.86 -7.07 -10.80
CA SER A 145 7.00 -8.22 -11.01
C SER A 145 6.91 -8.50 -12.50
N GLN A 146 6.53 -9.69 -12.89
CA GLN A 146 6.14 -9.94 -14.26
C GLN A 146 4.79 -9.26 -14.55
N GLY A 147 4.58 -8.81 -15.78
CA GLY A 147 3.35 -8.20 -16.22
C GLY A 147 3.46 -6.71 -16.51
N GLN A 148 2.39 -5.99 -16.30
CA GLN A 148 2.26 -4.57 -16.65
C GLN A 148 1.85 -3.74 -15.44
N LYS A 149 2.33 -2.51 -15.40
CA LYS A 149 1.82 -1.46 -14.51
C LYS A 149 1.29 -0.31 -15.34
N GLY A 150 0.25 0.32 -14.86
CA GLY A 150 -0.35 1.48 -15.50
C GLY A 150 -1.10 2.33 -14.50
N GLY A 151 -1.64 3.44 -14.97
CA GLY A 151 -2.42 4.31 -14.09
C GLY A 151 -2.99 5.51 -14.80
N TYR A 152 -3.70 6.31 -13.99
CA TYR A 152 -4.38 7.52 -14.43
C TYR A 152 -4.32 8.58 -13.32
N MET A 153 -3.93 9.79 -13.65
CA MET A 153 -3.88 10.91 -12.71
C MET A 153 -5.29 11.43 -12.43
N LEU A 154 -5.74 11.26 -11.17
CA LEU A 154 -7.04 11.76 -10.72
C LEU A 154 -7.01 13.25 -10.39
N SER A 155 -5.90 13.74 -9.84
CA SER A 155 -5.74 15.15 -9.49
C SER A 155 -4.29 15.47 -9.16
N GLY A 156 -3.91 16.73 -9.29
CA GLY A 156 -2.58 17.25 -9.00
C GLY A 156 -1.56 16.89 -10.07
N ARG A 157 -0.27 16.95 -9.68
CA ARG A 157 0.86 16.63 -10.56
C ARG A 157 1.85 15.72 -9.86
N ALA A 158 2.47 14.83 -10.61
CA ALA A 158 3.51 13.95 -10.13
C ALA A 158 4.55 13.71 -11.21
N ARG A 159 5.76 13.31 -10.83
CA ARG A 159 6.79 12.88 -11.77
C ARG A 159 6.93 11.36 -11.69
N LEU A 160 6.75 10.69 -12.82
CA LEU A 160 6.99 9.27 -12.97
C LEU A 160 8.35 9.04 -13.60
N GLN A 161 9.17 8.20 -12.99
CA GLN A 161 10.42 7.70 -13.53
C GLN A 161 10.27 6.21 -13.81
N VAL A 162 10.66 5.78 -15.03
CA VAL A 162 10.67 4.38 -15.47
C VAL A 162 12.01 4.12 -16.16
N GLY A 163 12.86 3.31 -15.52
CA GLY A 163 14.26 3.15 -15.92
C GLY A 163 14.98 4.50 -15.92
N ASP A 164 15.61 4.84 -17.02
CA ASP A 164 16.37 6.09 -17.21
C ASP A 164 15.50 7.25 -17.72
N ARG A 165 14.20 7.04 -17.95
CA ARG A 165 13.30 8.06 -18.48
C ARG A 165 12.37 8.58 -17.38
N SER A 166 12.06 9.86 -17.45
CA SER A 166 11.08 10.48 -16.55
C SER A 166 10.16 11.41 -17.31
N GLY A 167 8.93 11.55 -16.81
CA GLY A 167 7.92 12.48 -17.33
C GLY A 167 7.06 13.01 -16.21
N ASP A 168 6.62 14.26 -16.36
CA ASP A 168 5.62 14.84 -15.49
C ASP A 168 4.24 14.41 -15.95
N LEU A 169 3.40 14.03 -14.98
CA LEU A 169 2.02 13.65 -15.16
C LEU A 169 1.13 14.74 -14.58
N GLU A 170 0.13 15.13 -15.33
CA GLU A 170 -0.91 16.09 -14.93
C GLU A 170 -2.27 15.39 -14.82
N GLU A 171 -3.23 16.07 -14.23
CA GLU A 171 -4.61 15.56 -14.15
C GLU A 171 -5.14 15.16 -15.53
N GLY A 172 -5.65 13.94 -15.65
CA GLY A 172 -6.14 13.38 -16.91
C GLY A 172 -5.13 12.53 -17.67
N ASP A 173 -3.84 12.60 -17.33
CA ASP A 173 -2.82 11.78 -17.97
C ASP A 173 -2.90 10.32 -17.57
N SER A 174 -2.53 9.44 -18.50
CA SER A 174 -2.38 8.01 -18.26
C SER A 174 -0.99 7.52 -18.63
N PHE A 175 -0.57 6.42 -18.02
CA PHE A 175 0.72 5.80 -18.29
C PHE A 175 0.61 4.27 -18.24
N GLN A 176 1.53 3.60 -18.92
CA GLN A 176 1.68 2.14 -18.85
C GLN A 176 3.14 1.76 -19.17
N PHE A 177 3.66 0.75 -18.44
CA PHE A 177 5.01 0.23 -18.65
C PHE A 177 5.14 -1.21 -18.13
N PRO A 178 6.14 -1.99 -18.60
CA PRO A 178 6.45 -3.31 -18.07
C PRO A 178 6.83 -3.26 -16.59
N ALA A 179 6.26 -4.17 -15.80
CA ALA A 179 6.38 -4.14 -14.33
C ALA A 179 7.76 -4.54 -13.80
N ASP A 180 8.62 -5.12 -14.63
CA ASP A 180 10.01 -5.51 -14.35
C ASP A 180 10.99 -4.34 -14.43
N ILE A 181 10.59 -3.21 -15.04
CA ILE A 181 11.44 -2.02 -15.12
C ILE A 181 11.44 -1.29 -13.77
N PRO A 182 12.62 -0.95 -13.21
CA PRO A 182 12.70 -0.12 -12.01
C PRO A 182 11.98 1.22 -12.22
N HIS A 183 11.16 1.61 -11.26
CA HIS A 183 10.36 2.82 -11.40
C HIS A 183 10.05 3.45 -10.06
N LYS A 184 9.78 4.74 -10.07
CA LYS A 184 9.27 5.48 -8.92
C LYS A 184 8.36 6.61 -9.36
N ILE A 185 7.42 6.97 -8.50
CA ILE A 185 6.62 8.18 -8.65
C ILE A 185 6.93 9.13 -7.49
N VAL A 186 7.12 10.39 -7.80
CA VAL A 186 7.47 11.44 -6.84
C VAL A 186 6.52 12.63 -7.01
N ASN A 187 6.25 13.31 -5.93
CA ASN A 187 5.54 14.58 -5.96
C ASN A 187 6.48 15.73 -5.55
N PRO A 188 7.20 16.34 -6.50
CA PRO A 188 8.07 17.47 -6.20
C PRO A 188 7.31 18.81 -6.10
N TYR A 189 5.97 18.80 -6.24
CA TYR A 189 5.11 19.97 -6.28
C TYR A 189 4.52 20.29 -4.90
N GLY A 190 3.94 21.50 -4.77
CA GLY A 190 3.39 22.00 -3.50
C GLY A 190 2.00 21.51 -3.15
N GLU A 191 1.30 20.82 -4.06
CA GLU A 191 -0.05 20.31 -3.86
C GLU A 191 -0.06 18.77 -3.83
N PRO A 192 -0.96 18.14 -3.08
CA PRO A 192 -1.10 16.69 -3.10
C PRO A 192 -1.49 16.17 -4.49
N ALA A 193 -0.93 15.06 -4.90
CA ALA A 193 -1.30 14.36 -6.14
C ALA A 193 -2.01 13.04 -5.83
N ARG A 194 -2.96 12.65 -6.68
CA ARG A 194 -3.69 11.39 -6.56
C ARG A 194 -3.66 10.65 -7.88
N VAL A 195 -3.32 9.38 -7.84
CA VAL A 195 -3.21 8.54 -9.03
C VAL A 195 -3.91 7.20 -8.81
N VAL A 196 -4.70 6.75 -9.78
CA VAL A 196 -5.11 5.34 -9.85
C VAL A 196 -3.92 4.56 -10.37
N TRP A 197 -3.46 3.61 -9.56
CA TRP A 197 -2.36 2.72 -9.91
C TRP A 197 -2.88 1.32 -10.13
N ILE A 198 -2.56 0.74 -11.28
CA ILE A 198 -3.03 -0.58 -11.71
C ILE A 198 -1.80 -1.45 -11.93
N MET A 199 -1.87 -2.70 -11.49
CA MET A 199 -0.82 -3.69 -11.75
C MET A 199 -1.43 -5.06 -12.01
N SER A 200 -0.90 -5.76 -12.99
CA SER A 200 -1.11 -7.19 -13.11
C SER A 200 -0.15 -7.91 -12.16
N ILE A 201 -0.66 -8.88 -11.42
CA ILE A 201 0.13 -9.75 -10.55
C ILE A 201 0.17 -11.10 -11.27
N MET A 202 1.26 -11.33 -11.97
CA MET A 202 1.56 -12.68 -12.44
C MET A 202 2.57 -13.24 -11.44
N ASP A 203 2.12 -14.17 -10.59
CA ASP A 203 3.05 -14.92 -9.78
C ASP A 203 3.99 -15.67 -10.75
N ALA A 204 5.28 -15.43 -10.62
CA ALA A 204 6.26 -16.33 -11.20
C ALA A 204 6.10 -17.67 -10.46
N HIS A 205 5.36 -18.59 -11.06
CA HIS A 205 5.41 -19.97 -10.64
C HIS A 205 6.83 -20.48 -10.94
N LEU A 206 7.64 -20.56 -9.89
CA LEU A 206 8.83 -21.40 -9.82
C LEU A 206 8.45 -22.71 -9.17
#